data_c25d916f803ad4cb5826625f14f64faf
#
_entry.id   c25d916f803ad4cb5826625f14f64faf
#
_cell.length_a   1.000
_cell.length_b   1.000
_cell.length_c   1.000
_cell.angle_alpha   90.00
_cell.angle_beta   90.00
_cell.angle_gamma   90.00
#
_symmetry.space_group_name_H-M   'P 1'
#
loop_
_entity.id
_entity.type
_entity.pdbx_description
1 polymer ?
#
loop_
_entity_poly.entity_id
_entity_poly.type
_entity_poly.pdbx_seq_one_letter_code
_entity_poly.pdbx_strand_id
1 'polypeptide(L)'
;MINFLEYSDREVLVSQVTQTLASDLSSSIEERRNVIFSVPGGSTPGPIFDKLCEFDLDWKRVSIILNDERWVPENSERSNTKLLRERLLIKNASDATYISMFCDALTPELGIPKLQQQIESKLPISVLLF
;
A
#
# COMPACT_ATOMS: atom_id res chain seq x y z
N MET A 1 -9.16 4.79 -21.25
CA MET A 1 -9.62 6.21 -21.06
C MET A 1 -9.13 6.69 -19.70
N ILE A 2 -8.56 7.86 -19.65
CA ILE A 2 -8.17 8.52 -18.40
C ILE A 2 -9.31 9.43 -17.96
N ASN A 3 -9.79 9.25 -16.74
CA ASN A 3 -10.78 10.13 -16.14
C ASN A 3 -10.06 11.16 -15.26
N PHE A 4 -10.34 12.43 -15.51
CA PHE A 4 -9.81 13.52 -14.70
C PHE A 4 -10.91 14.01 -13.74
N LEU A 5 -10.62 13.96 -12.43
CA LEU A 5 -11.55 14.39 -11.39
C LEU A 5 -10.92 15.52 -10.58
N GLU A 6 -11.66 16.61 -10.42
CA GLU A 6 -11.27 17.73 -9.58
C GLU A 6 -12.12 17.79 -8.32
N TYR A 7 -11.51 18.20 -7.22
CA TYR A 7 -12.17 18.33 -5.93
C TYR A 7 -12.02 19.75 -5.39
N SER A 8 -13.01 20.20 -4.62
CA SER A 8 -13.08 21.56 -4.10
C SER A 8 -11.93 21.91 -3.15
N ASP A 9 -11.45 20.92 -2.41
CA ASP A 9 -10.34 21.05 -1.46
C ASP A 9 -9.68 19.72 -1.18
N ARG A 10 -8.57 19.76 -0.42
CA ARG A 10 -7.77 18.58 -0.08
C ARG A 10 -8.52 17.58 0.80
N GLU A 11 -9.36 18.03 1.69
CA GLU A 11 -10.11 17.14 2.59
C GLU A 11 -11.15 16.32 1.81
N VAL A 12 -11.86 16.95 0.89
CA VAL A 12 -12.78 16.26 -0.03
C VAL A 12 -12.03 15.29 -0.91
N LEU A 13 -10.89 15.67 -1.47
CA LEU A 13 -10.04 14.79 -2.27
C LEU A 13 -9.64 13.54 -1.45
N VAL A 14 -9.10 13.72 -0.24
CA VAL A 14 -8.68 12.61 0.63
C VAL A 14 -9.86 11.68 0.92
N SER A 15 -11.02 12.23 1.24
CA SER A 15 -12.22 11.44 1.54
C SER A 15 -12.69 10.61 0.33
N GLN A 16 -12.76 11.23 -0.84
CA GLN A 16 -13.21 10.57 -2.07
C GLN A 16 -12.21 9.51 -2.56
N VAL A 17 -10.92 9.81 -2.54
CA VAL A 17 -9.89 8.83 -2.90
C VAL A 17 -9.92 7.64 -1.94
N THR A 18 -10.07 7.88 -0.64
CA THR A 18 -10.15 6.79 0.34
C THR A 18 -11.35 5.89 0.08
N GLN A 19 -12.53 6.46 -0.19
CA GLN A 19 -13.72 5.68 -0.51
C GLN A 19 -13.57 4.87 -1.80
N THR A 20 -12.96 5.45 -2.82
CA THR A 20 -12.68 4.76 -4.09
C THR A 20 -11.74 3.58 -3.86
N LEU A 21 -10.65 3.80 -3.12
CA LEU A 21 -9.71 2.72 -2.79
C LEU A 21 -10.37 1.60 -1.99
N ALA A 22 -11.18 1.93 -0.99
CA ALA A 22 -11.90 0.93 -0.20
C ALA A 22 -12.88 0.12 -1.06
N SER A 23 -13.58 0.78 -1.98
CA SER A 23 -14.49 0.12 -2.94
C SER A 23 -13.73 -0.80 -3.89
N ASP A 24 -12.62 -0.33 -4.46
CA ASP A 24 -11.79 -1.11 -5.39
C ASP A 24 -11.15 -2.33 -4.69
N LEU A 25 -10.68 -2.15 -3.46
CA LEU A 25 -10.16 -3.25 -2.65
C LEU A 25 -11.26 -4.27 -2.34
N SER A 26 -12.44 -3.82 -1.93
CA SER A 26 -13.59 -4.71 -1.66
C SER A 26 -13.98 -5.53 -2.89
N SER A 27 -14.10 -4.89 -4.04
CA SER A 27 -14.40 -5.57 -5.31
C SER A 27 -13.32 -6.57 -5.68
N SER A 28 -12.06 -6.20 -5.53
CA SER A 28 -10.92 -7.09 -5.82
C SER A 28 -10.89 -8.30 -4.88
N ILE A 29 -11.23 -8.13 -3.61
CA ILE A 29 -11.33 -9.22 -2.63
C ILE A 29 -12.45 -10.20 -3.03
N GLU A 30 -13.57 -9.71 -3.52
CA GLU A 30 -14.68 -10.55 -3.99
C GLU A 30 -14.32 -11.35 -5.25
N GLU A 31 -13.62 -10.71 -6.19
CA GLU A 31 -13.28 -11.32 -7.49
C GLU A 31 -12.05 -12.24 -7.43
N ARG A 32 -11.13 -11.99 -6.51
CA ARG A 32 -9.84 -12.66 -6.42
C ARG A 32 -9.60 -13.27 -5.05
N ARG A 33 -8.80 -14.31 -5.03
CA ARG A 33 -8.42 -14.98 -3.78
C ARG A 33 -7.43 -14.15 -2.97
N ASN A 34 -6.50 -13.49 -3.64
CA ASN A 34 -5.47 -12.63 -3.05
C ASN A 34 -5.41 -11.30 -3.81
N VAL A 35 -5.25 -10.24 -3.07
CA VAL A 35 -5.20 -8.87 -3.60
C VAL A 35 -3.85 -8.26 -3.27
N ILE A 36 -3.18 -7.66 -4.27
CA ILE A 36 -2.02 -6.80 -4.03
C ILE A 36 -2.47 -5.34 -4.14
N PHE A 37 -2.19 -4.60 -3.09
CA PHE A 37 -2.37 -3.16 -3.03
C PHE A 37 -1.01 -2.47 -3.00
N SER A 38 -0.68 -1.73 -4.06
CA SER A 38 0.56 -0.99 -4.16
C SER A 38 0.34 0.48 -3.83
N VAL A 39 1.18 1.03 -2.95
CA VAL A 39 1.00 2.37 -2.39
C VAL A 39 2.30 3.19 -2.43
N PRO A 40 2.19 4.53 -2.54
CA PRO A 40 3.36 5.39 -2.48
C PRO A 40 3.80 5.65 -1.03
N GLY A 41 5.00 6.18 -0.89
CA GLY A 41 5.47 6.78 0.35
C GLY A 41 5.23 8.30 0.40
N GLY A 42 5.90 8.95 1.36
CA GLY A 42 5.83 10.39 1.55
C GLY A 42 4.63 10.85 2.40
N SER A 43 4.56 12.15 2.62
CA SER A 43 3.54 12.75 3.51
C SER A 43 2.16 12.90 2.87
N THR A 44 2.10 12.97 1.54
CA THR A 44 0.85 13.23 0.80
C THR A 44 -0.22 12.14 1.00
N PRO A 45 0.10 10.83 0.92
CA PRO A 45 -0.91 9.78 1.11
C PRO A 45 -1.26 9.53 2.57
N GLY A 46 -0.54 10.10 3.52
CA GLY A 46 -0.74 9.86 4.94
C GLY A 46 -2.20 10.02 5.41
N PRO A 47 -2.89 11.13 5.11
CA PRO A 47 -4.29 11.30 5.48
C PRO A 47 -5.24 10.27 4.85
N ILE A 48 -4.90 9.75 3.66
CA ILE A 48 -5.63 8.65 3.03
C ILE A 48 -5.45 7.37 3.84
N PHE A 49 -4.21 7.06 4.25
CA PHE A 49 -3.90 5.88 5.06
C PHE A 49 -4.60 5.90 6.41
N ASP A 50 -4.64 7.07 7.07
CA ASP A 50 -5.32 7.25 8.36
C ASP A 50 -6.80 6.90 8.31
N LYS A 51 -7.46 7.19 7.19
CA LYS A 51 -8.87 6.87 6.97
C LYS A 51 -9.06 5.42 6.47
N LEU A 52 -8.20 4.98 5.55
CA LEU A 52 -8.32 3.67 4.91
C LEU A 52 -8.16 2.52 5.91
N CYS A 53 -7.27 2.65 6.91
CA CYS A 53 -7.04 1.61 7.91
C CYS A 53 -8.25 1.34 8.81
N GLU A 54 -9.25 2.21 8.81
CA GLU A 54 -10.49 2.06 9.59
C GLU A 54 -11.60 1.31 8.84
N PHE A 55 -11.46 1.10 7.54
CA PHE A 55 -12.46 0.38 6.76
C PHE A 55 -12.50 -1.10 7.15
N ASP A 56 -13.72 -1.62 7.24
CA ASP A 56 -13.99 -3.04 7.52
C ASP A 56 -13.89 -3.83 6.21
N LEU A 57 -12.67 -4.23 5.87
CA LEU A 57 -12.35 -5.07 4.74
C LEU A 57 -11.70 -6.37 5.23
N ASP A 58 -11.76 -7.41 4.42
CA ASP A 58 -11.00 -8.65 4.70
C ASP A 58 -9.50 -8.44 4.41
N TRP A 59 -8.86 -7.68 5.27
CA TRP A 59 -7.46 -7.30 5.16
C TRP A 59 -6.50 -8.50 5.16
N LYS A 60 -6.91 -9.65 5.69
CA LYS A 60 -6.10 -10.89 5.64
C LYS A 60 -5.85 -11.36 4.23
N ARG A 61 -6.69 -10.96 3.28
CA ARG A 61 -6.55 -11.28 1.85
C ARG A 61 -5.80 -10.21 1.06
N VAL A 62 -5.38 -9.13 1.72
CA VAL A 62 -4.67 -8.01 1.10
C VAL A 62 -3.18 -8.08 1.45
N SER A 63 -2.34 -8.07 0.43
CA SER A 63 -0.90 -7.85 0.55
C SER A 63 -0.58 -6.43 0.12
N ILE A 64 0.14 -5.69 0.96
CA ILE A 64 0.52 -4.30 0.70
C ILE A 64 2.00 -4.25 0.34
N ILE A 65 2.32 -3.53 -0.73
CA ILE A 65 3.68 -3.27 -1.19
C ILE A 65 3.84 -1.77 -1.50
N LEU A 66 5.01 -1.22 -1.24
CA LEU A 66 5.37 0.14 -1.66
C LEU A 66 5.63 0.21 -3.17
N ASN A 67 5.34 1.37 -3.79
CA ASN A 67 5.75 1.67 -5.16
C ASN A 67 7.26 1.94 -5.24
N ASP A 68 7.79 2.59 -4.20
CA ASP A 68 9.20 2.88 -4.05
C ASP A 68 9.63 2.85 -2.58
N GLU A 69 10.87 2.56 -2.33
CA GLU A 69 11.48 2.59 -0.99
C GLU A 69 12.93 3.08 -1.08
N ARG A 70 13.40 3.64 0.02
CA ARG A 70 14.81 3.97 0.19
C ARG A 70 15.54 2.77 0.75
N TRP A 71 16.76 2.53 0.27
CA TRP A 71 17.57 1.41 0.76
C TRP A 71 18.17 1.73 2.12
N VAL A 72 17.33 1.68 3.14
CA VAL A 72 17.63 1.95 4.54
C VAL A 72 16.85 0.99 5.43
N PRO A 73 17.30 0.76 6.67
CA PRO A 73 16.53 -0.04 7.63
C PRO A 73 15.11 0.50 7.83
N GLU A 74 14.17 -0.39 8.07
CA GLU A 74 12.73 -0.05 8.15
C GLU A 74 12.40 0.94 9.29
N ASN A 75 13.25 1.02 10.33
CA ASN A 75 13.08 1.97 11.43
C ASN A 75 13.71 3.35 11.17
N SER A 76 14.36 3.54 10.03
CA SER A 76 14.91 4.84 9.63
C SER A 76 13.79 5.86 9.37
N GLU A 77 14.03 7.12 9.75
CA GLU A 77 13.13 8.24 9.42
C GLU A 77 12.96 8.44 7.89
N ARG A 78 13.87 7.91 7.10
CA ARG A 78 13.84 7.97 5.64
C ARG A 78 13.04 6.81 5.02
N SER A 79 12.66 5.80 5.81
CA SER A 79 11.94 4.63 5.32
C SER A 79 10.46 4.92 5.10
N ASN A 80 9.95 4.59 3.92
CA ASN A 80 8.50 4.60 3.66
C ASN A 80 7.78 3.47 4.39
N THR A 81 8.47 2.38 4.73
CA THR A 81 7.92 1.29 5.55
C THR A 81 7.54 1.79 6.94
N LYS A 82 8.36 2.64 7.55
CA LYS A 82 8.04 3.25 8.85
C LYS A 82 6.70 3.98 8.78
N LEU A 83 6.53 4.82 7.76
CA LEU A 83 5.27 5.54 7.53
C LEU A 83 4.06 4.58 7.41
N LEU A 84 4.19 3.52 6.64
CA LEU A 84 3.10 2.54 6.49
C LEU A 84 2.75 1.87 7.82
N ARG A 85 3.75 1.47 8.60
CA ARG A 85 3.52 0.83 9.91
C ARG A 85 2.82 1.75 10.90
N GLU A 86 3.09 3.04 10.82
CA GLU A 86 2.51 4.03 11.73
C GLU A 86 1.10 4.50 11.32
N ARG A 87 0.77 4.47 10.02
CA ARG A 87 -0.46 5.11 9.51
C ARG A 87 -1.41 4.17 8.77
N LEU A 88 -0.93 3.10 8.14
CA LEU A 88 -1.77 2.18 7.37
C LEU A 88 -1.90 0.81 8.03
N LEU A 89 -0.78 0.20 8.44
CA LEU A 89 -0.76 -1.17 8.99
C LEU A 89 -1.16 -1.20 10.47
N ILE A 90 -2.22 -0.47 10.78
CA ILE A 90 -2.81 -0.35 12.12
C ILE A 90 -4.32 -0.56 12.05
N LYS A 91 -4.98 -0.62 13.18
CA LYS A 91 -6.44 -0.83 13.29
C LYS A 91 -6.89 -2.04 12.46
N ASN A 92 -7.90 -1.90 11.62
CA ASN A 92 -8.42 -2.99 10.80
C ASN A 92 -7.41 -3.49 9.77
N ALA A 93 -6.60 -2.60 9.20
CA ALA A 93 -5.58 -2.95 8.22
C ALA A 93 -4.32 -3.61 8.82
N SER A 94 -4.23 -3.74 10.14
CA SER A 94 -3.14 -4.50 10.79
C SER A 94 -3.12 -5.98 10.41
N ASP A 95 -4.23 -6.52 9.94
CA ASP A 95 -4.33 -7.90 9.47
C ASP A 95 -3.76 -8.12 8.05
N ALA A 96 -3.44 -7.04 7.31
CA ALA A 96 -2.85 -7.14 5.98
C ALA A 96 -1.43 -7.71 6.05
N THR A 97 -1.04 -8.42 4.99
CA THR A 97 0.34 -8.85 4.80
C THR A 97 1.16 -7.73 4.20
N TYR A 98 2.25 -7.34 4.84
CA TYR A 98 3.18 -6.36 4.27
C TYR A 98 4.35 -7.07 3.58
N ILE A 99 4.64 -6.70 2.34
CA ILE A 99 5.78 -7.19 1.57
C ILE A 99 6.83 -6.10 1.56
N SER A 100 7.89 -6.28 2.35
CA SER A 100 8.99 -5.32 2.42
C SER A 100 9.84 -5.39 1.15
N MET A 101 10.15 -4.21 0.59
CA MET A 101 11.14 -4.08 -0.50
C MET A 101 12.58 -4.12 0.01
N PHE A 102 12.80 -3.75 1.27
CA PHE A 102 14.13 -3.75 1.90
C PHE A 102 14.47 -5.12 2.49
N CYS A 103 15.72 -5.51 2.38
CA CYS A 103 16.29 -6.64 3.10
C CYS A 103 17.75 -6.32 3.49
N ASP A 104 18.33 -7.11 4.37
CA ASP A 104 19.72 -6.96 4.82
C ASP A 104 20.75 -7.39 3.76
N ALA A 105 20.63 -6.83 2.57
CA ALA A 105 21.63 -6.93 1.52
C ALA A 105 22.39 -5.61 1.39
N LEU A 106 23.63 -5.67 0.94
CA LEU A 106 24.50 -4.49 0.81
C LEU A 106 23.96 -3.47 -0.19
N THR A 107 23.29 -3.93 -1.24
CA THR A 107 22.71 -3.08 -2.28
C THR A 107 21.31 -3.54 -2.67
N PRO A 108 20.47 -2.64 -3.24
CA PRO A 108 19.15 -3.01 -3.74
C PRO A 108 19.17 -4.16 -4.73
N GLU A 109 20.16 -4.17 -5.64
CA GLU A 109 20.30 -5.18 -6.70
C GLU A 109 20.46 -6.58 -6.11
N LEU A 110 21.15 -6.71 -4.99
CA LEU A 110 21.32 -7.99 -4.29
C LEU A 110 20.04 -8.45 -3.60
N GLY A 111 19.12 -7.53 -3.32
CA GLY A 111 17.82 -7.82 -2.72
C GLY A 111 16.74 -8.24 -3.72
N ILE A 112 16.90 -7.93 -5.01
CA ILE A 112 15.89 -8.19 -6.06
C ILE A 112 15.44 -9.65 -6.11
N PRO A 113 16.33 -10.68 -6.12
CA PRO A 113 15.86 -12.06 -6.22
C PRO A 113 14.94 -12.47 -5.09
N LYS A 114 15.19 -12.00 -3.87
CA LYS A 114 14.35 -12.30 -2.70
C LYS A 114 12.98 -11.62 -2.83
N LEU A 115 12.96 -10.36 -3.22
CA LEU A 115 11.71 -9.63 -3.44
C LEU A 115 10.88 -10.26 -4.56
N GLN A 116 11.52 -10.58 -5.69
CA GLN A 116 10.87 -11.22 -6.82
C GLN A 116 10.18 -12.53 -6.40
N GLN A 117 10.85 -13.36 -5.64
CA GLN A 117 10.29 -14.62 -5.12
C GLN A 117 9.04 -14.38 -4.25
N GLN A 118 9.02 -13.29 -3.48
CA GLN A 118 7.89 -12.97 -2.60
C GLN A 118 6.65 -12.46 -3.36
N ILE A 119 6.85 -11.73 -4.46
CA ILE A 119 5.75 -11.07 -5.17
C ILE A 119 5.25 -11.84 -6.41
N GLU A 120 6.11 -12.67 -7.03
CA GLU A 120 5.83 -13.32 -8.33
C GLU A 120 4.52 -14.11 -8.32
N SER A 121 4.27 -14.88 -7.27
CA SER A 121 3.05 -15.68 -7.13
C SER A 121 1.79 -14.87 -6.80
N LYS A 122 1.96 -13.59 -6.46
CA LYS A 122 0.87 -12.69 -6.03
C LYS A 122 0.43 -11.72 -7.11
N LEU A 123 1.23 -11.55 -8.15
CA LEU A 123 0.92 -10.67 -9.29
C LEU A 123 -0.32 -11.18 -10.07
N PRO A 124 -1.05 -10.29 -10.75
CA PRO A 124 -0.81 -8.85 -10.92
C PRO A 124 -1.22 -8.00 -9.73
N ILE A 125 -0.75 -6.75 -9.70
CA ILE A 125 -1.23 -5.72 -8.77
C ILE A 125 -2.72 -5.49 -9.03
N SER A 126 -3.53 -5.53 -7.99
CA SER A 126 -4.99 -5.40 -8.09
C SER A 126 -5.43 -3.95 -7.98
N VAL A 127 -4.84 -3.20 -7.05
CA VAL A 127 -5.13 -1.78 -6.81
C VAL A 127 -3.81 -1.03 -6.66
N LEU A 128 -3.68 0.09 -7.34
CA LEU A 128 -2.50 0.95 -7.34
C LEU A 128 -2.89 2.37 -6.99
N LEU A 129 -2.35 2.89 -5.90
CA LEU A 129 -2.31 4.30 -5.57
C LEU A 129 -0.94 4.86 -6.00
N PHE A 130 -0.97 5.94 -6.79
CA PHE A 130 0.24 6.47 -7.40
C PHE A 130 0.30 8.01 -7.25
#